data_60b30f9b75cc5f90f3bb88611b1817ad
#
_entry.id   60b30f9b75cc5f90f3bb88611b1817ad
#
_cell.length_a   1.000
_cell.length_b   1.000
_cell.length_c   1.000
_cell.angle_alpha   90.00
_cell.angle_beta   90.00
_cell.angle_gamma   90.00
#
_symmetry.space_group_name_H-M   'P 1'
#
loop_
_entity.id
_entity.type
_entity.pdbx_description
1 polymer ?
#
loop_
_entity_poly.entity_id
_entity_poly.type
_entity_poly.pdbx_seq_one_letter_code
_entity_poly.pdbx_strand_id
1 'polypeptide(L)'
;IERSKAMLGLREDWVVGIVPGSDTGAVEIALWSLLGPRPVTVLEWESFSKDWATDVVGQLGLGEVQVMSAGYGQLPDLAAVSPAHDVVFAFNGTTSGVRVRNLDWLADDREGLAICDATSAAFAMEIDFSKLDVVTWSWQKVLGSEAAHGMLALSPRAVARLESHQPERPMP
;
A
#
# COMPACT_ATOMS: atom_id res chain seq x y z
N ILE A 1 7.74 2.08 17.72
CA ILE A 1 8.26 1.98 16.34
C ILE A 1 9.25 0.83 16.26
N GLU A 2 10.38 0.84 17.00
CA GLU A 2 11.46 -0.16 16.88
C GLU A 2 10.99 -1.60 17.09
N ARG A 3 10.10 -1.84 18.10
CA ARG A 3 9.52 -3.17 18.30
C ARG A 3 8.66 -3.62 17.12
N SER A 4 7.90 -2.71 16.52
CA SER A 4 7.08 -3.03 15.33
C SER A 4 7.97 -3.36 14.14
N LYS A 5 9.04 -2.60 13.90
CA LYS A 5 10.02 -2.91 12.85
C LYS A 5 10.62 -4.29 13.04
N ALA A 6 11.07 -4.60 14.25
CA ALA A 6 11.67 -5.90 14.56
C ALA A 6 10.71 -7.07 14.38
N MET A 7 9.46 -6.92 14.84
CA MET A 7 8.43 -7.97 14.72
C MET A 7 8.00 -8.21 13.28
N LEU A 8 7.96 -7.17 12.44
CA LEU A 8 7.63 -7.27 11.03
C LEU A 8 8.85 -7.66 10.17
N GLY A 9 10.06 -7.69 10.73
CA GLY A 9 11.27 -7.96 9.96
C GLY A 9 11.64 -6.84 8.98
N LEU A 10 11.19 -5.61 9.24
CA LEU A 10 11.58 -4.45 8.43
C LEU A 10 13.07 -4.15 8.64
N ARG A 11 13.76 -3.83 7.56
CA ARG A 11 15.18 -3.46 7.61
C ARG A 11 15.38 -2.15 8.39
N GLU A 12 16.57 -1.96 8.95
CA GLU A 12 16.88 -0.77 9.75
C GLU A 12 16.73 0.54 8.97
N ASP A 13 16.98 0.52 7.66
CA ASP A 13 16.91 1.68 6.78
C ASP A 13 15.47 2.09 6.38
N TRP A 14 14.46 1.34 6.82
CA TRP A 14 13.07 1.77 6.65
C TRP A 14 12.71 2.86 7.64
N VAL A 15 11.96 3.87 7.17
CA VAL A 15 11.36 4.91 8.00
C VAL A 15 9.94 4.51 8.37
N VAL A 16 9.59 4.59 9.67
CA VAL A 16 8.24 4.30 10.14
C VAL A 16 7.69 5.50 10.88
N GLY A 17 6.58 6.02 10.40
CA GLY A 17 5.84 7.13 10.99
C GLY A 17 4.53 6.69 11.63
N ILE A 18 4.11 7.42 12.67
CA ILE A 18 2.75 7.37 13.22
C ILE A 18 2.00 8.55 12.61
N VAL A 19 0.88 8.28 11.97
CA VAL A 19 0.10 9.28 11.25
C VAL A 19 -1.36 9.29 11.75
N PRO A 20 -2.09 10.41 11.59
CA PRO A 20 -3.49 10.49 12.00
C PRO A 20 -4.40 9.70 11.05
N GLY A 21 -5.66 9.49 11.45
CA GLY A 21 -6.72 9.00 10.59
C GLY A 21 -6.72 7.49 10.39
N SER A 22 -6.15 6.71 11.34
CA SER A 22 -6.08 5.25 11.24
C SER A 22 -5.33 4.80 9.98
N ASP A 23 -5.60 3.60 9.49
CA ASP A 23 -4.98 3.12 8.25
C ASP A 23 -5.47 3.88 7.01
N THR A 24 -6.73 4.31 6.99
CA THR A 24 -7.25 5.16 5.91
C THR A 24 -6.37 6.38 5.70
N GLY A 25 -6.07 7.12 6.78
CA GLY A 25 -5.15 8.26 6.70
C GLY A 25 -3.74 7.85 6.28
N ALA A 26 -3.22 6.70 6.73
CA ALA A 26 -1.90 6.22 6.32
C ALA A 26 -1.84 5.90 4.83
N VAL A 27 -2.86 5.25 4.28
CA VAL A 27 -2.95 4.95 2.85
C VAL A 27 -3.10 6.25 2.05
N GLU A 28 -4.04 7.11 2.41
CA GLU A 28 -4.24 8.39 1.72
C GLU A 28 -2.96 9.24 1.73
N ILE A 29 -2.27 9.36 2.86
CA ILE A 29 -0.97 10.05 2.94
C ILE A 29 0.03 9.45 1.95
N ALA A 30 0.12 8.13 1.85
CA ALA A 30 1.00 7.47 0.90
C ALA A 30 0.61 7.78 -0.55
N LEU A 31 -0.69 7.65 -0.89
CA LEU A 31 -1.18 7.89 -2.26
C LEU A 31 -0.94 9.34 -2.70
N TRP A 32 -1.32 10.32 -1.88
CA TRP A 32 -1.18 11.75 -2.20
C TRP A 32 0.28 12.20 -2.26
N SER A 33 1.16 11.62 -1.44
CA SER A 33 2.56 12.03 -1.38
C SER A 33 3.46 11.38 -2.41
N LEU A 34 3.12 10.18 -2.90
CA LEU A 34 4.05 9.36 -3.68
C LEU A 34 3.62 9.10 -5.12
N LEU A 35 2.30 9.13 -5.41
CA LEU A 35 1.79 8.87 -6.76
C LEU A 35 1.86 10.12 -7.65
N GLY A 36 1.98 9.88 -8.95
CA GLY A 36 2.02 10.91 -9.99
C GLY A 36 3.21 10.84 -10.93
N PRO A 37 4.45 10.54 -10.46
CA PRO A 37 5.61 10.47 -11.36
C PRO A 37 5.58 9.31 -12.35
N ARG A 38 4.74 8.29 -12.09
CA ARG A 38 4.61 7.08 -12.93
C ARG A 38 3.15 6.73 -13.16
N PRO A 39 2.84 5.94 -14.21
CA PRO A 39 1.55 5.28 -14.32
C PRO A 39 1.25 4.45 -13.08
N VAL A 40 -0.01 4.30 -12.74
CA VAL A 40 -0.46 3.58 -11.54
C VAL A 40 -1.32 2.39 -11.91
N THR A 41 -1.04 1.23 -11.32
CA THR A 41 -1.96 0.09 -11.31
C THR A 41 -2.59 -0.03 -9.93
N VAL A 42 -3.92 0.01 -9.85
CA VAL A 42 -4.67 -0.27 -8.62
C VAL A 42 -5.34 -1.63 -8.73
N LEU A 43 -5.07 -2.51 -7.76
CA LEU A 43 -5.68 -3.84 -7.72
C LEU A 43 -6.91 -3.80 -6.82
N GLU A 44 -8.07 -4.13 -7.39
CA GLU A 44 -9.37 -4.06 -6.73
C GLU A 44 -10.00 -5.45 -6.64
N TRP A 45 -10.30 -5.94 -5.43
CA TRP A 45 -10.97 -7.21 -5.18
C TRP A 45 -11.93 -7.22 -3.99
N GLU A 46 -12.10 -6.10 -3.32
CA GLU A 46 -13.07 -5.94 -2.22
C GLU A 46 -13.28 -4.45 -1.91
N SER A 47 -14.09 -4.14 -0.88
CA SER A 47 -14.54 -2.77 -0.63
C SER A 47 -13.41 -1.76 -0.36
N PHE A 48 -12.40 -2.12 0.45
CA PHE A 48 -11.33 -1.19 0.80
C PHE A 48 -10.42 -0.92 -0.41
N SER A 49 -10.02 -1.96 -1.14
CA SER A 49 -9.23 -1.76 -2.36
C SER A 49 -9.99 -0.98 -3.45
N LYS A 50 -11.32 -1.06 -3.45
CA LYS A 50 -12.17 -0.22 -4.29
C LYS A 50 -12.15 1.25 -3.86
N ASP A 51 -12.11 1.52 -2.56
CA ASP A 51 -11.99 2.88 -2.06
C ASP A 51 -10.66 3.49 -2.50
N TRP A 52 -9.55 2.75 -2.41
CA TRP A 52 -8.25 3.19 -2.94
C TRP A 52 -8.27 3.44 -4.46
N ALA A 53 -8.96 2.61 -5.22
CA ALA A 53 -9.16 2.84 -6.66
C ALA A 53 -9.96 4.13 -6.90
N THR A 54 -10.99 4.38 -6.11
CA THR A 54 -11.80 5.60 -6.19
C THR A 54 -10.97 6.84 -5.90
N ASP A 55 -10.09 6.80 -4.90
CA ASP A 55 -9.20 7.90 -4.54
C ASP A 55 -8.20 8.19 -5.67
N VAL A 56 -7.53 7.16 -6.16
CA VAL A 56 -6.52 7.33 -7.22
C VAL A 56 -7.14 7.87 -8.51
N VAL A 57 -8.28 7.32 -8.94
CA VAL A 57 -8.94 7.72 -10.18
C VAL A 57 -9.69 9.04 -10.02
N GLY A 58 -10.49 9.16 -8.95
CA GLY A 58 -11.44 10.25 -8.79
C GLY A 58 -10.86 11.47 -8.08
N GLN A 59 -10.10 11.27 -7.02
CA GLN A 59 -9.60 12.38 -6.18
C GLN A 59 -8.23 12.88 -6.64
N LEU A 60 -7.28 11.98 -6.87
CA LEU A 60 -5.98 12.35 -7.40
C LEU A 60 -6.04 12.75 -8.88
N GLY A 61 -6.92 12.13 -9.67
CA GLY A 61 -7.12 12.47 -11.08
C GLY A 61 -5.85 12.32 -11.90
N LEU A 62 -5.08 11.27 -11.64
CA LEU A 62 -3.84 10.98 -12.36
C LEU A 62 -4.14 10.58 -13.82
N GLY A 63 -3.23 10.96 -14.74
CA GLY A 63 -3.44 10.78 -16.18
C GLY A 63 -3.42 9.33 -16.66
N GLU A 64 -2.61 8.47 -16.04
CA GLU A 64 -2.43 7.08 -16.45
C GLU A 64 -2.68 6.13 -15.27
N VAL A 65 -3.93 5.69 -15.14
CA VAL A 65 -4.35 4.74 -14.10
C VAL A 65 -4.99 3.52 -14.74
N GLN A 66 -4.49 2.34 -14.38
CA GLN A 66 -5.08 1.05 -14.70
C GLN A 66 -5.72 0.45 -13.44
N VAL A 67 -7.02 0.23 -13.44
CA VAL A 67 -7.69 -0.54 -12.39
C VAL A 67 -7.86 -1.98 -12.86
N MET A 68 -7.26 -2.92 -12.11
CA MET A 68 -7.38 -4.36 -12.36
C MET A 68 -8.32 -4.95 -11.32
N SER A 69 -9.54 -5.25 -11.73
CA SER A 69 -10.60 -5.76 -10.86
C SER A 69 -10.80 -7.27 -11.01
N ALA A 70 -11.28 -7.91 -9.95
CA ALA A 70 -11.75 -9.28 -9.97
C ALA A 70 -13.11 -9.41 -9.28
N GLY A 71 -13.80 -10.51 -9.55
CA GLY A 71 -15.05 -10.83 -8.86
C GLY A 71 -14.83 -11.06 -7.37
N TYR A 72 -15.91 -10.92 -6.58
CA TYR A 72 -15.87 -11.15 -5.14
C TYR A 72 -15.28 -12.54 -4.81
N GLY A 73 -14.29 -12.57 -3.94
CA GLY A 73 -13.59 -13.80 -3.59
C GLY A 73 -12.49 -14.24 -4.58
N GLN A 74 -12.13 -13.40 -5.54
CA GLN A 74 -11.10 -13.69 -6.54
C GLN A 74 -10.03 -12.59 -6.58
N LEU A 75 -8.83 -12.94 -7.01
CA LEU A 75 -7.77 -11.99 -7.33
C LEU A 75 -7.73 -11.75 -8.85
N PRO A 76 -7.40 -10.54 -9.31
CA PRO A 76 -7.06 -10.31 -10.71
C PRO A 76 -5.76 -11.05 -11.08
N ASP A 77 -5.42 -11.06 -12.35
CA ASP A 77 -4.15 -11.63 -12.82
C ASP A 77 -2.97 -10.76 -12.38
N LEU A 78 -2.37 -11.11 -11.25
CA LEU A 78 -1.24 -10.37 -10.68
C LEU A 78 0.01 -10.39 -11.59
N ALA A 79 0.15 -11.40 -12.45
CA ALA A 79 1.29 -11.48 -13.38
C ALA A 79 1.21 -10.44 -14.52
N ALA A 80 0.02 -9.85 -14.71
CA ALA A 80 -0.19 -8.81 -15.72
C ALA A 80 0.15 -7.40 -15.19
N VAL A 81 0.57 -7.24 -13.94
CA VAL A 81 0.98 -5.96 -13.37
C VAL A 81 2.28 -5.50 -14.01
N SER A 82 2.28 -4.29 -14.58
CA SER A 82 3.47 -3.74 -15.21
C SER A 82 4.54 -3.36 -14.19
N PRO A 83 5.80 -3.79 -14.36
CA PRO A 83 6.90 -3.40 -13.47
C PRO A 83 7.27 -1.92 -13.56
N ALA A 84 6.82 -1.21 -14.59
CA ALA A 84 7.03 0.22 -14.77
C ALA A 84 6.04 1.08 -13.98
N HIS A 85 4.90 0.51 -13.54
CA HIS A 85 3.85 1.21 -12.82
C HIS A 85 4.11 1.19 -11.30
N ASP A 86 3.72 2.26 -10.63
CA ASP A 86 3.45 2.17 -9.19
C ASP A 86 2.22 1.28 -8.98
N VAL A 87 2.25 0.36 -8.03
CA VAL A 87 1.13 -0.54 -7.78
C VAL A 87 0.58 -0.33 -6.38
N VAL A 88 -0.76 -0.22 -6.29
CA VAL A 88 -1.51 -0.05 -5.03
C VAL A 88 -2.41 -1.27 -4.83
N PHE A 89 -2.33 -1.89 -3.67
CA PHE A 89 -3.15 -3.05 -3.36
C PHE A 89 -3.32 -3.27 -1.85
N ALA A 90 -4.42 -3.93 -1.46
CA ALA A 90 -4.56 -4.48 -0.11
C ALA A 90 -3.98 -5.90 -0.07
N PHE A 91 -3.25 -6.28 0.98
CA PHE A 91 -2.69 -7.62 1.10
C PHE A 91 -3.77 -8.69 1.22
N ASN A 92 -4.86 -8.36 1.91
CA ASN A 92 -6.02 -9.23 2.02
C ASN A 92 -7.32 -8.42 1.97
N GLY A 93 -8.37 -9.04 1.43
CA GLY A 93 -9.71 -8.48 1.40
C GLY A 93 -10.48 -8.86 2.67
N THR A 94 -10.67 -7.93 3.58
CA THR A 94 -11.38 -8.15 4.85
C THR A 94 -12.81 -8.64 4.63
N THR A 95 -13.49 -8.12 3.61
CA THR A 95 -14.90 -8.45 3.32
C THR A 95 -15.07 -9.72 2.49
N SER A 96 -14.05 -10.12 1.72
CA SER A 96 -14.12 -11.25 0.79
C SER A 96 -13.35 -12.49 1.25
N GLY A 97 -12.44 -12.35 2.22
CA GLY A 97 -11.55 -13.42 2.66
C GLY A 97 -10.42 -13.75 1.68
N VAL A 98 -10.31 -13.02 0.58
CA VAL A 98 -9.21 -13.17 -0.39
C VAL A 98 -7.92 -12.62 0.19
N ARG A 99 -6.80 -13.26 -0.12
CA ARG A 99 -5.47 -12.72 0.20
C ARG A 99 -4.48 -12.97 -0.93
N VAL A 100 -3.51 -12.10 -1.04
CA VAL A 100 -2.31 -12.34 -1.83
C VAL A 100 -1.52 -13.49 -1.20
N ARG A 101 -1.13 -14.48 -2.00
CA ARG A 101 -0.44 -15.68 -1.48
C ARG A 101 1.03 -15.41 -1.18
N ASN A 102 1.68 -14.72 -2.10
CA ASN A 102 3.07 -14.28 -2.03
C ASN A 102 3.24 -13.01 -2.87
N LEU A 103 4.41 -12.44 -2.84
CA LEU A 103 4.76 -11.23 -3.60
C LEU A 103 5.71 -11.51 -4.78
N ASP A 104 5.80 -12.76 -5.24
CA ASP A 104 6.69 -13.18 -6.34
C ASP A 104 6.32 -12.55 -7.68
N TRP A 105 5.07 -12.10 -7.82
CA TRP A 105 4.58 -11.37 -8.98
C TRP A 105 5.16 -9.94 -9.09
N LEU A 106 5.72 -9.40 -8.00
CA LEU A 106 6.44 -8.13 -8.02
C LEU A 106 7.88 -8.38 -8.50
N ALA A 107 8.22 -7.90 -9.68
CA ALA A 107 9.56 -8.01 -10.22
C ALA A 107 10.59 -7.30 -9.33
N ASP A 108 11.77 -7.90 -9.16
CA ASP A 108 12.84 -7.34 -8.32
C ASP A 108 13.47 -6.08 -8.94
N ASP A 109 13.47 -6.01 -10.25
CA ASP A 109 14.00 -4.89 -11.06
C ASP A 109 12.90 -3.87 -11.45
N ARG A 110 11.71 -3.94 -10.81
CA ARG A 110 10.62 -2.99 -11.09
C ARG A 110 11.05 -1.55 -10.85
N GLU A 111 10.55 -0.68 -11.69
CA GLU A 111 10.78 0.76 -11.56
C GLU A 111 9.75 1.43 -10.63
N GLY A 112 8.52 0.93 -10.63
CA GLY A 112 7.43 1.44 -9.81
C GLY A 112 7.56 1.08 -8.33
N LEU A 113 6.86 1.83 -7.47
CA LEU A 113 6.71 1.53 -6.05
C LEU A 113 5.59 0.51 -5.82
N ALA A 114 5.79 -0.41 -4.88
CA ALA A 114 4.75 -1.32 -4.40
C ALA A 114 4.19 -0.78 -3.07
N ILE A 115 2.95 -0.31 -3.11
CA ILE A 115 2.22 0.29 -1.99
C ILE A 115 1.17 -0.71 -1.50
N CYS A 116 1.34 -1.21 -0.29
CA CYS A 116 0.54 -2.28 0.27
C CYS A 116 -0.21 -1.82 1.53
N ASP A 117 -1.54 -1.81 1.46
CA ASP A 117 -2.40 -1.78 2.64
C ASP A 117 -2.34 -3.16 3.32
N ALA A 118 -1.69 -3.23 4.47
CA ALA A 118 -1.56 -4.44 5.28
C ALA A 118 -2.34 -4.32 6.60
N THR A 119 -3.39 -3.52 6.65
CA THR A 119 -4.16 -3.19 7.86
C THR A 119 -4.50 -4.41 8.70
N SER A 120 -5.05 -5.44 8.11
CA SER A 120 -5.43 -6.67 8.81
C SER A 120 -4.40 -7.79 8.67
N ALA A 121 -3.41 -7.65 7.80
CA ALA A 121 -2.39 -8.64 7.55
C ALA A 121 -1.15 -8.47 8.43
N ALA A 122 -0.77 -7.23 8.71
CA ALA A 122 0.39 -6.93 9.54
C ALA A 122 0.28 -7.61 10.92
N PHE A 123 1.34 -8.29 11.34
CA PHE A 123 1.43 -9.13 12.55
C PHE A 123 0.59 -10.41 12.57
N ALA A 124 -0.30 -10.63 11.58
CA ALA A 124 -1.16 -11.81 11.48
C ALA A 124 -0.74 -12.77 10.36
N MET A 125 -0.13 -12.27 9.32
CA MET A 125 0.23 -13.02 8.12
C MET A 125 1.71 -12.86 7.81
N GLU A 126 2.27 -13.88 7.16
CA GLU A 126 3.63 -13.79 6.61
C GLU A 126 3.60 -12.90 5.37
N ILE A 127 4.42 -11.85 5.39
CA ILE A 127 4.59 -10.89 4.31
C ILE A 127 6.08 -10.73 4.06
N ASP A 128 6.50 -10.89 2.83
CA ASP A 128 7.87 -10.56 2.44
C ASP A 128 8.00 -9.05 2.20
N PHE A 129 8.31 -8.32 3.27
CA PHE A 129 8.46 -6.87 3.21
C PHE A 129 9.62 -6.41 2.31
N SER A 130 10.56 -7.29 1.96
CA SER A 130 11.65 -6.94 1.04
C SER A 130 11.16 -6.64 -0.39
N LYS A 131 9.97 -7.13 -0.73
CA LYS A 131 9.30 -6.89 -2.02
C LYS A 131 8.46 -5.60 -2.04
N LEU A 132 8.31 -4.93 -0.92
CA LEU A 132 7.43 -3.76 -0.80
C LEU A 132 8.25 -2.47 -0.66
N ASP A 133 7.62 -1.35 -0.99
CA ASP A 133 8.20 -0.02 -0.80
C ASP A 133 7.44 0.80 0.23
N VAL A 134 6.12 0.60 0.31
CA VAL A 134 5.26 1.24 1.29
C VAL A 134 4.34 0.21 1.91
N VAL A 135 4.24 0.25 3.23
CA VAL A 135 3.34 -0.62 3.98
C VAL A 135 2.57 0.21 5.00
N THR A 136 1.27 0.01 5.05
CA THR A 136 0.42 0.66 6.03
C THR A 136 -0.27 -0.36 6.93
N TRP A 137 -0.49 0.01 8.18
CA TRP A 137 -1.33 -0.72 9.13
C TRP A 137 -1.84 0.21 10.23
N SER A 138 -2.73 -0.29 11.06
CA SER A 138 -3.23 0.46 12.21
C SER A 138 -3.39 -0.43 13.45
N TRP A 139 -3.66 0.18 14.58
CA TRP A 139 -3.57 -0.50 15.87
C TRP A 139 -4.82 -1.30 16.24
N GLN A 140 -5.97 -1.04 15.63
CA GLN A 140 -7.25 -1.68 15.96
C GLN A 140 -7.41 -3.13 15.46
N LYS A 141 -6.44 -3.67 14.73
CA LYS A 141 -6.48 -5.07 14.25
C LYS A 141 -5.72 -5.98 15.21
N VAL A 142 -4.63 -6.58 14.77
CA VAL A 142 -3.87 -7.56 15.57
C VAL A 142 -3.34 -6.97 16.88
N LEU A 143 -2.95 -5.69 16.87
CA LEU A 143 -2.44 -5.03 18.07
C LEU A 143 -3.51 -4.73 19.12
N GLY A 144 -4.81 -4.89 18.79
CA GLY A 144 -5.91 -4.86 19.76
C GLY A 144 -6.16 -3.51 20.43
N SER A 145 -5.75 -2.41 19.82
CA SER A 145 -5.93 -1.06 20.33
C SER A 145 -7.00 -0.28 19.55
N GLU A 146 -7.08 1.01 19.74
CA GLU A 146 -8.04 1.89 19.06
C GLU A 146 -7.56 2.31 17.65
N ALA A 147 -8.52 2.64 16.80
CA ALA A 147 -8.29 3.08 15.41
C ALA A 147 -7.85 4.55 15.30
N ALA A 148 -7.13 5.09 16.27
CA ALA A 148 -6.79 6.51 16.32
C ALA A 148 -5.68 6.87 15.32
N HIS A 149 -4.71 6.00 15.15
CA HIS A 149 -3.51 6.27 14.37
C HIS A 149 -3.25 5.18 13.35
N GLY A 150 -2.76 5.60 12.19
CA GLY A 150 -2.15 4.76 11.19
C GLY A 150 -0.64 4.66 11.38
N MET A 151 -0.08 3.62 10.82
CA MET A 151 1.36 3.40 10.73
C MET A 151 1.73 3.39 9.26
N LEU A 152 2.72 4.18 8.90
CA LEU A 152 3.24 4.29 7.54
C LEU A 152 4.72 3.93 7.55
N ALA A 153 5.06 2.85 6.86
CA ALA A 153 6.43 2.39 6.70
C ALA A 153 6.89 2.60 5.26
N LEU A 154 8.03 3.25 5.10
CA LEU A 154 8.62 3.62 3.82
C LEU A 154 10.00 2.96 3.65
N SER A 155 10.20 2.27 2.53
CA SER A 155 11.51 1.80 2.09
C SER A 155 12.41 2.99 1.70
N PRO A 156 13.72 2.81 1.58
CA PRO A 156 14.61 3.85 1.04
C PRO A 156 14.19 4.37 -0.35
N ARG A 157 13.59 3.52 -1.19
CA ARG A 157 13.05 3.93 -2.50
C ARG A 157 11.84 4.86 -2.35
N ALA A 158 10.93 4.55 -1.43
CA ALA A 158 9.78 5.39 -1.15
C ALA A 158 10.20 6.71 -0.49
N VAL A 159 11.19 6.71 0.40
CA VAL A 159 11.76 7.93 0.98
C VAL A 159 12.38 8.81 -0.11
N ALA A 160 13.17 8.23 -1.02
CA ALA A 160 13.77 8.98 -2.13
C ALA A 160 12.69 9.60 -3.06
N ARG A 161 11.59 8.88 -3.30
CA ARG A 161 10.44 9.41 -4.04
C ARG A 161 9.80 10.57 -3.29
N LEU A 162 9.56 10.42 -1.99
CA LEU A 162 8.95 11.46 -1.15
C LEU A 162 9.79 12.75 -1.13
N GLU A 163 11.10 12.63 -1.11
CA GLU A 163 12.01 13.79 -1.11
C GLU A 163 12.13 14.47 -2.48
N SER A 164 11.94 13.74 -3.56
CA SER A 164 12.12 14.24 -4.94
C SER A 164 10.83 14.64 -5.64
N HIS A 165 9.69 14.16 -5.18
CA HIS A 165 8.38 14.44 -5.79
C HIS A 165 7.62 15.52 -5.03
N GLN A 166 7.10 16.50 -5.79
CA GLN A 166 6.20 17.52 -5.28
C GLN A 166 4.77 17.18 -5.74
N PRO A 167 3.86 16.78 -4.85
CA PRO A 167 2.48 16.51 -5.23
C PRO A 167 1.79 17.74 -5.83
N GLU A 168 1.03 17.54 -6.89
CA GLU A 168 0.26 18.62 -7.54
C GLU A 168 -1.00 18.96 -6.74
N ARG A 169 -1.51 18.03 -5.95
CA ARG A 169 -2.73 18.20 -5.15
C ARG A 169 -2.42 18.30 -3.68
N PRO A 170 -3.13 19.18 -2.96
CA PRO A 170 -2.97 19.25 -1.51
C PRO A 170 -3.39 17.94 -0.86
N MET A 171 -2.76 17.61 0.25
CA MET A 171 -3.17 16.51 1.11
C MET A 171 -4.59 16.75 1.65
N PRO A 172 -5.41 15.71 1.80
CA PRO A 172 -6.74 15.82 2.40
C PRO A 172 -6.70 16.21 3.88
#